data_2e1eeae0ad515ca25ff217235337e1b1
#
_entry.id   2e1eeae0ad515ca25ff217235337e1b1
#
_cell.length_a   1.000
_cell.length_b   1.000
_cell.length_c   1.000
_cell.angle_alpha   90.00
_cell.angle_beta   90.00
_cell.angle_gamma   90.00
#
_symmetry.space_group_name_H-M   'P 1'
#
loop_
_entity.id
_entity.type
_entity.pdbx_description
1 polymer ?
#
loop_
_entity_poly.entity_id
_entity_poly.type
_entity_poly.pdbx_seq_one_letter_code
_entity_poly.pdbx_strand_id
1 'polypeptide(L)'
;MAKKLIGLVGAGIVLFLILSGGFALANKSAVSIEAPPSVPKGSEITLRVTVTHKGNNFLHYTKWVQITINGKEVARWDYTSGNRPEAATFTKEIKYVVNEEVEIRAEAHCNIHGSAGPAIVKVLVKD
;
A
#
# COMPACT_ATOMS: atom_id res chain seq x y z
N MET A 1 -23.38 -13.86 25.43
CA MET A 1 -22.89 -13.66 25.11
C MET A 1 -22.49 -13.34 24.28
N ALA A 2 -22.50 -13.33 24.24
CA ALA A 2 -21.96 -13.05 23.49
C ALA A 2 -21.67 -12.47 22.86
N LYS A 3 -21.80 -12.45 22.89
CA LYS A 3 -21.37 -11.99 22.40
C LYS A 3 -20.80 -11.47 21.76
N LYS A 4 -20.67 -11.45 21.83
CA LYS A 4 -19.99 -11.00 21.38
C LYS A 4 -19.44 -10.75 20.56
N LEU A 5 -19.32 -10.90 20.48
CA LEU A 5 -18.65 -10.63 19.81
C LEU A 5 -18.33 -10.23 18.96
N ILE A 6 -18.70 -10.27 18.92
CA ILE A 6 -18.29 -9.83 18.17
C ILE A 6 -17.79 -9.23 17.57
N GLY A 7 -17.93 -9.19 17.66
CA GLY A 7 -17.22 -8.54 17.05
C GLY A 7 -16.71 -8.27 16.55
N LEU A 8 -16.60 -8.45 16.60
CA LEU A 8 -15.89 -8.14 16.08
C LEU A 8 -15.53 -7.84 15.43
N VAL A 9 -15.79 -8.02 15.46
CA VAL A 9 -15.31 -7.69 14.84
C VAL A 9 -15.00 -7.22 14.30
N GLY A 10 -15.20 -7.23 14.28
CA GLY A 10 -14.65 -6.75 13.80
C GLY A 10 -14.47 -6.30 13.21
N ALA A 11 -14.67 -6.23 13.16
CA ALA A 11 -14.29 -5.75 12.60
C ALA A 11 -13.72 -5.33 12.07
N GLY A 12 -13.59 -5.22 11.98
CA GLY A 12 -12.91 -4.74 11.46
C GLY A 12 -12.26 -4.79 10.86
N ILE A 13 -11.91 -5.10 10.69
CA ILE A 13 -11.15 -5.25 10.13
C ILE A 13 -11.09 -5.25 9.07
N VAL A 14 -11.31 -5.34 8.92
CA VAL A 14 -11.16 -5.32 8.07
C VAL A 14 -10.89 -5.29 7.18
N LEU A 15 -10.72 -5.23 7.09
CA LEU A 15 -10.29 -5.16 6.40
C LEU A 15 -10.05 -5.07 5.43
N PHE A 16 -9.88 -5.09 5.22
CA PHE A 16 -9.52 -4.94 4.39
C PHE A 16 -9.25 -5.41 3.48
N LEU A 17 -8.85 -5.65 3.24
CA LEU A 17 -8.43 -5.95 2.51
C LEU A 17 -8.30 -6.28 1.52
N ILE A 18 -8.20 -6.69 1.12
CA ILE A 18 -8.11 -6.93 0.37
C ILE A 18 -8.03 -7.30 -0.59
N LEU A 19 -7.61 -7.48 -1.07
CA LEU A 19 -7.49 -7.77 -1.94
C LEU A 19 -7.19 -8.45 -2.62
N SER A 20 -7.14 -8.94 -2.95
CA SER A 20 -6.93 -9.57 -3.66
C SER A 20 -6.27 -10.20 -4.41
N GLY A 21 -5.69 -10.56 -4.42
CA GLY A 21 -4.77 -11.07 -5.16
C GLY A 21 -4.98 -12.22 -5.87
N GLY A 22 -4.60 -12.87 -6.30
CA GLY A 22 -4.76 -14.07 -6.94
C GLY A 22 -3.45 -14.62 -7.35
N PHE A 23 -3.46 -15.81 -7.79
CA PHE A 23 -2.27 -16.51 -8.22
C PHE A 23 -1.72 -15.94 -9.50
N ALA A 24 -2.61 -15.41 -10.34
CA ALA A 24 -2.19 -14.81 -11.60
C ALA A 24 -1.25 -13.64 -11.40
N LEU A 25 -1.22 -13.10 -10.18
CA LEU A 25 -0.40 -11.94 -9.86
C LEU A 25 0.91 -12.30 -9.17
N ALA A 26 1.19 -13.60 -9.01
CA ALA A 26 2.34 -14.05 -8.20
C ALA A 26 3.68 -13.52 -8.67
N ASN A 27 3.84 -13.29 -9.98
CA ASN A 27 5.09 -12.80 -10.54
C ASN A 27 5.13 -11.30 -10.75
N LYS A 28 4.07 -10.60 -10.35
CA LYS A 28 3.99 -9.16 -10.46
C LYS A 28 4.16 -8.54 -9.08
N SER A 29 4.56 -7.27 -9.06
CA SER A 29 4.63 -6.55 -7.79
C SER A 29 3.23 -6.08 -7.42
N ALA A 30 2.81 -6.39 -6.21
CA ALA A 30 1.49 -6.02 -5.69
C ALA A 30 1.66 -5.13 -4.47
N VAL A 31 0.67 -4.30 -4.20
CA VAL A 31 0.73 -3.35 -3.08
C VAL A 31 -0.57 -3.36 -2.30
N SER A 32 -0.45 -3.00 -1.02
CA SER A 32 -1.60 -2.67 -0.19
C SER A 32 -1.26 -1.41 0.60
N ILE A 33 -2.29 -0.67 1.01
CA ILE A 33 -2.11 0.60 1.71
C ILE A 33 -2.85 0.54 3.04
N GLU A 34 -2.18 0.96 4.11
CA GLU A 34 -2.80 1.18 5.41
C GLU A 34 -2.81 2.66 5.71
N ALA A 35 -4.01 3.20 5.95
CA ALA A 35 -4.20 4.59 6.32
C ALA A 35 -5.52 4.69 7.08
N PRO A 36 -5.67 5.66 8.00
CA PRO A 36 -6.95 5.83 8.68
C PRO A 36 -8.02 6.27 7.67
N PRO A 37 -9.28 5.82 7.83
CA PRO A 37 -10.33 6.18 6.89
C PRO A 37 -10.76 7.64 7.00
N SER A 38 -10.60 8.27 8.15
CA SER A 38 -10.90 9.68 8.32
C SER A 38 -10.10 10.25 9.47
N VAL A 39 -9.76 11.53 9.37
CA VAL A 39 -8.98 12.23 10.41
C VAL A 39 -9.45 13.66 10.52
N PRO A 40 -9.22 14.33 11.64
CA PRO A 40 -9.46 15.76 11.73
C PRO A 40 -8.56 16.52 10.76
N LYS A 41 -9.07 17.63 10.22
CA LYS A 41 -8.29 18.46 9.33
C LYS A 41 -6.97 18.88 9.98
N GLY A 42 -5.89 18.78 9.23
CA GLY A 42 -4.56 19.15 9.71
C GLY A 42 -3.83 18.03 10.44
N SER A 43 -4.41 16.85 10.53
CA SER A 43 -3.76 15.72 11.19
C SER A 43 -2.63 15.17 10.35
N GLU A 44 -1.55 14.77 11.02
CA GLU A 44 -0.49 14.03 10.34
C GLU A 44 -0.80 12.54 10.46
N ILE A 45 -0.79 11.85 9.35
CA ILE A 45 -0.99 10.40 9.34
C ILE A 45 0.32 9.71 8.94
N THR A 46 0.45 8.46 9.34
CA THR A 46 1.50 7.60 8.82
C THR A 46 0.84 6.69 7.80
N LEU A 47 1.32 6.79 6.59
CA LEU A 47 0.83 6.01 5.47
C LEU A 47 1.78 4.85 5.28
N ARG A 48 1.25 3.63 5.29
CA ARG A 48 2.08 2.44 5.17
C ARG A 48 1.71 1.67 3.91
N VAL A 49 2.70 1.42 3.07
CA VAL A 49 2.52 0.67 1.84
C VAL A 49 3.31 -0.63 1.96
N THR A 50 2.62 -1.75 1.83
CA THR A 50 3.25 -3.06 1.85
C THR A 50 3.32 -3.55 0.42
N VAL A 51 4.51 -3.93 -0.01
CA VAL A 51 4.78 -4.43 -1.35
C VAL A 51 5.07 -5.92 -1.24
N THR A 52 4.41 -6.71 -2.06
CA THR A 52 4.64 -8.13 -2.14
C THR A 52 5.08 -8.48 -3.55
N HIS A 53 6.24 -9.10 -3.66
CA HIS A 53 6.78 -9.51 -4.95
C HIS A 53 7.60 -10.76 -4.76
N LYS A 54 7.10 -11.87 -5.28
CA LYS A 54 7.79 -13.12 -5.18
C LYS A 54 9.07 -13.04 -6.00
N GLY A 55 10.20 -13.23 -5.37
CA GLY A 55 11.44 -13.28 -6.09
C GLY A 55 12.46 -12.28 -5.62
N ASN A 56 12.32 -11.02 -5.94
CA ASN A 56 13.30 -9.97 -5.63
C ASN A 56 14.74 -10.49 -5.59
N ASN A 57 15.17 -11.06 -6.72
CA ASN A 57 16.52 -11.57 -6.85
C ASN A 57 17.25 -10.77 -7.93
N PHE A 58 18.47 -11.17 -8.25
CA PHE A 58 19.34 -10.45 -9.17
C PHE A 58 18.69 -10.20 -10.53
N LEU A 59 17.89 -11.13 -11.01
CA LEU A 59 17.29 -11.04 -12.35
C LEU A 59 15.83 -10.58 -12.32
N HIS A 60 15.17 -10.70 -11.19
CA HIS A 60 13.73 -10.51 -11.08
C HIS A 60 13.44 -9.80 -9.76
N TYR A 61 13.12 -8.52 -9.84
CA TYR A 61 12.98 -7.69 -8.64
C TYR A 61 11.95 -6.58 -8.88
N THR A 62 11.43 -6.04 -7.79
CA THR A 62 10.59 -4.85 -7.86
C THR A 62 11.48 -3.70 -8.29
N LYS A 63 11.13 -3.06 -9.40
CA LYS A 63 11.93 -2.01 -10.00
C LYS A 63 11.65 -0.65 -9.38
N TRP A 64 10.40 -0.37 -9.07
CA TRP A 64 10.06 0.87 -8.40
C TRP A 64 8.77 0.72 -7.60
N VAL A 65 8.63 1.60 -6.62
CA VAL A 65 7.41 1.77 -5.83
C VAL A 65 7.11 3.26 -5.83
N GLN A 66 5.85 3.62 -6.09
CA GLN A 66 5.43 5.00 -6.18
C GLN A 66 4.17 5.22 -5.37
N ILE A 67 4.12 6.36 -4.69
CA ILE A 67 2.91 6.80 -3.98
C ILE A 67 2.52 8.15 -4.52
N THR A 68 1.25 8.28 -4.95
CA THR A 68 0.69 9.57 -5.33
C THR A 68 -0.46 9.90 -4.40
N ILE A 69 -0.66 11.19 -4.16
CA ILE A 69 -1.79 11.68 -3.39
C ILE A 69 -2.45 12.76 -4.22
N ASN A 70 -3.73 12.58 -4.50
CA ASN A 70 -4.51 13.45 -5.38
C ASN A 70 -3.80 13.67 -6.72
N GLY A 71 -3.22 12.59 -7.25
CA GLY A 71 -2.57 12.61 -8.55
C GLY A 71 -1.14 13.13 -8.56
N LYS A 72 -0.61 13.55 -7.42
CA LYS A 72 0.73 14.12 -7.35
C LYS A 72 1.66 13.13 -6.65
N GLU A 73 2.81 12.87 -7.24
CA GLU A 73 3.79 11.96 -6.64
C GLU A 73 4.35 12.58 -5.35
N VAL A 74 4.25 11.83 -4.26
CA VAL A 74 4.78 12.26 -2.97
C VAL A 74 5.95 11.40 -2.52
N ALA A 75 6.13 10.21 -3.10
CA ALA A 75 7.26 9.36 -2.77
C ALA A 75 7.52 8.38 -3.90
N ARG A 76 8.80 8.05 -4.07
CA ARG A 76 9.19 7.06 -5.05
C ARG A 76 10.49 6.41 -4.61
N TRP A 77 10.55 5.09 -4.76
CA TRP A 77 11.76 4.32 -4.52
C TRP A 77 12.08 3.55 -5.79
N ASP A 78 13.31 3.68 -6.26
CA ASP A 78 13.78 2.97 -7.44
C ASP A 78 14.84 1.96 -7.02
N TYR A 79 14.77 0.78 -7.62
CA TYR A 79 15.67 -0.31 -7.30
C TYR A 79 16.37 -0.79 -8.55
N THR A 80 17.49 -1.46 -8.36
CA THR A 80 18.27 -2.04 -9.45
C THR A 80 18.66 -3.45 -9.04
N SER A 81 19.26 -4.20 -9.96
CA SER A 81 19.71 -5.55 -9.62
C SER A 81 20.75 -5.55 -8.52
N GLY A 82 21.51 -4.46 -8.39
CA GLY A 82 22.53 -4.33 -7.34
C GLY A 82 22.01 -3.69 -6.07
N ASN A 83 20.82 -3.13 -6.10
CA ASN A 83 20.22 -2.46 -4.94
C ASN A 83 18.75 -2.81 -4.92
N ARG A 84 18.47 -4.05 -4.55
CA ARG A 84 17.13 -4.62 -4.57
C ARG A 84 16.39 -4.38 -3.27
N PRO A 85 15.05 -4.54 -3.28
CA PRO A 85 14.30 -4.56 -2.03
C PRO A 85 14.83 -5.66 -1.11
N GLU A 86 14.69 -5.41 0.18
CA GLU A 86 15.28 -6.27 1.21
C GLU A 86 14.63 -7.65 1.31
N ALA A 87 13.40 -7.80 0.84
CA ALA A 87 12.69 -9.07 0.97
C ALA A 87 11.56 -9.15 -0.04
N ALA A 88 10.95 -10.34 -0.15
CA ALA A 88 9.80 -10.55 -1.02
C ALA A 88 8.59 -9.72 -0.57
N THR A 89 8.49 -9.48 0.72
CA THR A 89 7.47 -8.57 1.27
C THR A 89 8.21 -7.49 2.04
N PHE A 90 7.95 -6.24 1.71
CA PHE A 90 8.60 -5.13 2.38
C PHE A 90 7.63 -3.97 2.49
N THR A 91 7.92 -3.04 3.40
CA THR A 91 7.03 -1.95 3.74
C THR A 91 7.74 -0.63 3.61
N LYS A 92 7.03 0.37 3.07
CA LYS A 92 7.49 1.74 3.02
C LYS A 92 6.49 2.61 3.76
N GLU A 93 7.00 3.55 4.55
CA GLU A 93 6.16 4.46 5.32
C GLU A 93 6.52 5.89 5.00
N ILE A 94 5.50 6.75 4.91
CA ILE A 94 5.69 8.18 4.83
C ILE A 94 4.69 8.85 5.76
N LYS A 95 5.02 10.08 6.15
CA LYS A 95 4.10 10.90 6.92
C LYS A 95 3.51 11.95 6.01
N TYR A 96 2.23 12.25 6.23
CA TYR A 96 1.53 13.18 5.39
C TYR A 96 0.49 13.93 6.21
N VAL A 97 0.41 15.26 6.02
CA VAL A 97 -0.58 16.09 6.72
C VAL A 97 -1.82 16.18 5.85
N VAL A 98 -2.97 15.80 6.42
CA VAL A 98 -4.23 15.74 5.68
C VAL A 98 -5.03 16.99 5.96
N ASN A 99 -5.14 17.90 4.97
CA ASN A 99 -5.90 19.11 5.08
C ASN A 99 -7.21 19.07 4.29
N GLU A 100 -7.40 18.08 3.47
CA GLU A 100 -8.58 17.88 2.65
C GLU A 100 -8.69 16.40 2.35
N GLU A 101 -9.85 15.99 1.84
CA GLU A 101 -10.00 14.60 1.40
C GLU A 101 -8.87 14.25 0.44
N VAL A 102 -8.24 13.11 0.63
CA VAL A 102 -7.15 12.68 -0.23
C VAL A 102 -7.42 11.30 -0.78
N GLU A 103 -7.01 11.09 -2.02
CA GLU A 103 -6.99 9.79 -2.64
C GLU A 103 -5.53 9.36 -2.73
N ILE A 104 -5.21 8.30 -2.02
CA ILE A 104 -3.85 7.78 -1.96
C ILE A 104 -3.78 6.60 -2.92
N ARG A 105 -2.80 6.64 -3.82
CA ARG A 105 -2.60 5.58 -4.79
C ARG A 105 -1.16 5.11 -4.67
N ALA A 106 -0.98 3.82 -4.55
CA ALA A 106 0.35 3.22 -4.51
C ALA A 106 0.44 2.17 -5.59
N GLU A 107 1.61 2.03 -6.18
CA GLU A 107 1.86 1.03 -7.20
C GLU A 107 3.30 0.59 -7.14
N ALA A 108 3.54 -0.68 -7.42
CA ALA A 108 4.88 -1.23 -7.52
C ALA A 108 4.98 -1.98 -8.84
N HIS A 109 6.18 -2.03 -9.39
CA HIS A 109 6.39 -2.56 -10.73
C HIS A 109 7.59 -3.51 -10.74
N CYS A 110 7.36 -4.74 -11.15
CA CYS A 110 8.43 -5.71 -11.34
C CYS A 110 9.16 -5.40 -12.65
N ASN A 111 10.49 -5.59 -12.66
CA ASN A 111 11.28 -5.28 -13.84
C ASN A 111 10.92 -6.14 -15.06
N ILE A 112 10.35 -7.31 -14.84
CA ILE A 112 10.00 -8.23 -15.92
C ILE A 112 8.49 -8.32 -16.12
N HIS A 113 7.73 -8.48 -15.05
CA HIS A 113 6.31 -8.81 -15.13
C HIS A 113 5.38 -7.63 -14.86
N GLY A 114 5.92 -6.48 -14.50
CA GLY A 114 5.12 -5.28 -14.30
C GLY A 114 4.39 -5.24 -12.97
N SER A 115 3.28 -4.54 -12.97
CA SER A 115 2.49 -4.25 -11.77
C SER A 115 1.24 -5.11 -11.74
N ALA A 116 0.83 -5.51 -10.55
CA ALA A 116 -0.45 -6.17 -10.34
C ALA A 116 -1.59 -5.14 -10.28
N GLY A 117 -1.27 -3.87 -10.46
CA GLY A 117 -2.23 -2.78 -10.40
C GLY A 117 -2.02 -1.94 -9.15
N PRO A 118 -2.58 -0.74 -9.13
CA PRO A 118 -2.45 0.12 -7.97
C PRO A 118 -3.41 -0.28 -6.87
N ALA A 119 -3.05 0.07 -5.63
CA ALA A 119 -3.97 0.11 -4.52
C ALA A 119 -4.42 1.56 -4.35
N ILE A 120 -5.68 1.77 -4.03
CA ILE A 120 -6.23 3.12 -3.88
C ILE A 120 -7.07 3.15 -2.62
N VAL A 121 -6.80 4.12 -1.75
CA VAL A 121 -7.62 4.35 -0.57
C VAL A 121 -7.89 5.84 -0.45
N LYS A 122 -8.98 6.19 0.22
CA LYS A 122 -9.32 7.57 0.51
C LYS A 122 -9.23 7.82 2.00
N VAL A 123 -8.79 9.03 2.36
CA VAL A 123 -8.83 9.51 3.73
C VAL A 123 -9.71 10.75 3.74
N LEU A 124 -10.76 10.68 4.54
CA LEU A 124 -11.72 11.78 4.65
C LEU A 124 -11.32 12.70 5.78
N VAL A 125 -11.73 13.95 5.67
CA VAL A 125 -11.53 14.92 6.74
C VAL A 125 -12.83 15.02 7.51
N LYS A 126 -12.73 14.94 8.82
CA LYS A 126 -13.89 15.11 9.70
C LYS A 126 -13.71 16.33 10.57
N ASP A 127 -14.81 16.90 11.00
CA ASP A 127 -14.81 18.12 11.80
C ASP A 127 -14.40 17.85 13.26
#